data_7290024a068e2f83c2f242d4312f4c59
#
_entry.id   7290024a068e2f83c2f242d4312f4c59
#
_cell.length_a   1.000
_cell.length_b   1.000
_cell.length_c   1.000
_cell.angle_alpha   90.00
_cell.angle_beta   90.00
_cell.angle_gamma   90.00
#
_symmetry.space_group_name_H-M   'P 1'
#
loop_
_entity.id
_entity.type
_entity.pdbx_description
1 polymer ?
#
loop_
_entity_poly.entity_id
_entity_poly.type
_entity_poly.pdbx_seq_one_letter_code
_entity_poly.pdbx_strand_id
1 'polypeptide(L)'
;MRLKAIALAAIPAAFLGVMASAPSASAWSAGNCPVGQFCVWPEFWYGDTDMAPSLTTDEEWSGSAPGHIFYNHTSRDVTMTYVVAEGELQGRTYTTCVNKVSGSYFTMPMHVTDVTWREDDGTPCY
;
A
#
# COMPACT_ATOMS: atom_id res chain seq x y z
N MET A 1 -28.44 -49.59 -50.82
CA MET A 1 -27.41 -48.56 -50.55
C MET A 1 -27.75 -47.83 -49.28
N ARG A 2 -26.95 -48.00 -48.26
CA ARG A 2 -27.19 -47.35 -46.98
C ARG A 2 -26.20 -46.18 -46.88
N LEU A 3 -26.71 -44.97 -46.92
CA LEU A 3 -25.95 -43.75 -46.68
C LEU A 3 -25.70 -43.64 -45.17
N LYS A 4 -24.44 -43.72 -44.77
CA LYS A 4 -24.03 -43.41 -43.40
C LYS A 4 -23.83 -41.92 -43.29
N ALA A 5 -24.68 -41.28 -42.54
CA ALA A 5 -24.51 -39.90 -42.16
C ALA A 5 -23.37 -39.78 -41.14
N ILE A 6 -22.32 -39.04 -41.49
CA ILE A 6 -21.24 -38.69 -40.59
C ILE A 6 -21.67 -37.44 -39.87
N ALA A 7 -21.96 -37.57 -38.59
CA ALA A 7 -22.20 -36.41 -37.74
C ALA A 7 -20.86 -35.75 -37.39
N LEU A 8 -20.60 -34.57 -37.94
CA LEU A 8 -19.52 -33.71 -37.48
C LEU A 8 -19.93 -33.13 -36.15
N ALA A 9 -19.29 -33.58 -35.08
CA ALA A 9 -19.39 -32.92 -33.81
C ALA A 9 -18.56 -31.63 -33.83
N ALA A 10 -19.22 -30.49 -33.87
CA ALA A 10 -18.57 -29.22 -33.69
C ALA A 10 -18.20 -29.08 -32.21
N ILE A 11 -16.92 -29.04 -31.93
CA ILE A 11 -16.40 -28.76 -30.60
C ILE A 11 -16.45 -27.23 -30.40
N PRO A 12 -17.24 -26.69 -29.46
CA PRO A 12 -17.17 -25.26 -29.17
C PRO A 12 -15.83 -24.99 -28.49
N ALA A 13 -14.97 -24.23 -29.14
CA ALA A 13 -13.79 -23.69 -28.53
C ALA A 13 -14.23 -22.70 -27.43
N ALA A 14 -14.16 -23.12 -26.17
CA ALA A 14 -14.35 -22.23 -25.06
C ALA A 14 -13.16 -21.28 -25.02
N PHE A 15 -13.34 -20.06 -25.48
CA PHE A 15 -12.43 -18.97 -25.20
C PHE A 15 -12.56 -18.66 -23.72
N LEU A 16 -11.69 -19.25 -22.91
CA LEU A 16 -11.41 -18.75 -21.57
C LEU A 16 -10.65 -17.46 -21.75
N GLY A 17 -11.38 -16.36 -21.81
CA GLY A 17 -10.79 -15.05 -21.71
C GLY A 17 -10.13 -14.95 -20.35
N VAL A 18 -8.80 -15.06 -20.31
CA VAL A 18 -8.02 -14.70 -19.16
C VAL A 18 -8.22 -13.20 -19.02
N MET A 19 -9.14 -12.79 -18.15
CA MET A 19 -9.20 -11.42 -17.67
C MET A 19 -7.94 -11.21 -16.86
N ALA A 20 -6.86 -10.80 -17.52
CA ALA A 20 -5.73 -10.22 -16.83
C ALA A 20 -6.24 -8.96 -16.18
N SER A 21 -6.53 -9.02 -14.87
CA SER A 21 -6.75 -7.82 -14.09
C SER A 21 -5.47 -6.99 -14.20
N ALA A 22 -5.55 -5.87 -14.91
CA ALA A 22 -4.45 -4.92 -14.93
C ALA A 22 -4.13 -4.55 -13.46
N PRO A 23 -2.86 -4.66 -13.02
CA PRO A 23 -2.51 -4.18 -11.70
C PRO A 23 -2.93 -2.72 -11.62
N SER A 24 -3.64 -2.35 -10.54
CA SER A 24 -4.02 -0.96 -10.32
C SER A 24 -2.74 -0.12 -10.31
N ALA A 25 -2.65 0.88 -11.20
CA ALA A 25 -1.45 1.67 -11.46
C ALA A 25 -0.99 2.52 -10.27
N SER A 26 -1.65 2.44 -9.11
CA SER A 26 -1.40 3.24 -7.91
C SER A 26 -0.97 2.42 -6.69
N ALA A 27 -0.76 1.11 -6.83
CA ALA A 27 -0.32 0.29 -5.71
C ALA A 27 1.17 0.51 -5.45
N TRP A 28 1.50 1.23 -4.38
CA TRP A 28 2.85 1.29 -3.85
C TRP A 28 3.27 -0.10 -3.41
N SER A 29 4.52 -0.43 -3.69
CA SER A 29 5.13 -1.66 -3.18
C SER A 29 5.33 -1.56 -1.67
N ALA A 30 5.12 -2.67 -0.97
CA ALA A 30 5.46 -2.77 0.43
C ALA A 30 6.98 -2.72 0.67
N GLY A 31 7.80 -2.85 -0.38
CA GLY A 31 9.25 -2.92 -0.27
C GLY A 31 9.67 -4.02 0.71
N ASN A 32 10.54 -3.67 1.63
CA ASN A 32 10.99 -4.56 2.71
C ASN A 32 10.17 -4.44 4.00
N CYS A 33 8.98 -3.82 3.95
CA CYS A 33 8.10 -3.74 5.11
C CYS A 33 7.48 -5.11 5.40
N PRO A 34 7.73 -5.71 6.57
CA PRO A 34 7.17 -7.01 6.90
C PRO A 34 5.63 -6.97 6.98
N VAL A 35 4.99 -8.08 6.66
CA VAL A 35 3.55 -8.25 6.86
C VAL A 35 3.22 -8.04 8.33
N GLY A 36 2.17 -7.29 8.60
CA GLY A 36 1.73 -6.95 9.95
C GLY A 36 2.37 -5.71 10.54
N GLN A 37 3.21 -5.02 9.78
CA GLN A 37 3.94 -3.83 10.25
C GLN A 37 3.50 -2.57 9.48
N PHE A 38 3.61 -1.42 10.14
CA PHE A 38 3.59 -0.11 9.51
C PHE A 38 5.04 0.38 9.40
N CYS A 39 5.44 0.82 8.21
CA CYS A 39 6.83 1.21 7.95
C CYS A 39 6.92 2.62 7.37
N VAL A 40 8.02 3.29 7.72
CA VAL A 40 8.41 4.60 7.20
C VAL A 40 9.87 4.52 6.77
N TRP A 41 10.21 5.10 5.61
CA TRP A 41 11.58 5.18 5.12
C TRP A 41 12.04 6.61 5.03
N PRO A 42 13.31 6.89 5.35
CA PRO A 42 13.80 8.26 5.43
C PRO A 42 14.03 8.92 4.08
N GLU A 43 14.21 8.12 3.03
CA GLU A 43 14.49 8.61 1.68
C GLU A 43 13.52 8.02 0.67
N PHE A 44 13.44 8.66 -0.49
CA PHE A 44 12.58 8.21 -1.58
C PHE A 44 13.17 6.98 -2.28
N TRP A 45 12.31 6.04 -2.64
CA TRP A 45 12.68 4.85 -3.41
C TRP A 45 11.54 4.42 -4.34
N TYR A 46 11.87 3.62 -5.34
CA TYR A 46 10.90 3.05 -6.28
C TYR A 46 10.98 1.53 -6.26
N GLY A 47 9.82 0.86 -6.21
CA GLY A 47 9.75 -0.59 -6.26
C GLY A 47 10.27 -1.27 -5.00
N ASP A 48 11.15 -2.24 -5.17
CA ASP A 48 11.79 -2.92 -4.05
C ASP A 48 12.95 -2.08 -3.50
N THR A 49 13.13 -2.11 -2.18
CA THR A 49 14.23 -1.44 -1.51
C THR A 49 14.83 -2.35 -0.43
N ASP A 50 16.14 -2.25 -0.26
CA ASP A 50 16.89 -2.81 0.87
C ASP A 50 17.26 -1.73 1.90
N MET A 51 16.80 -0.49 1.68
CA MET A 51 16.96 0.61 2.63
C MET A 51 16.27 0.27 3.95
N ALA A 52 16.97 0.44 5.07
CA ALA A 52 16.38 0.24 6.38
C ALA A 52 15.27 1.27 6.65
N PRO A 53 14.07 0.84 7.05
CA PRO A 53 13.04 1.78 7.51
C PRO A 53 13.52 2.57 8.74
N SER A 54 13.14 3.83 8.82
CA SER A 54 13.33 4.66 10.02
C SER A 54 12.34 4.30 11.12
N LEU A 55 11.22 3.68 10.76
CA LEU A 55 10.20 3.17 11.66
C LEU A 55 9.64 1.86 11.10
N THR A 56 9.52 0.87 11.96
CA THR A 56 8.76 -0.36 11.72
C THR A 56 8.02 -0.69 13.00
N THR A 57 6.69 -0.72 12.98
CA THR A 57 5.89 -0.98 14.17
C THR A 57 4.64 -1.81 13.87
N ASP A 58 4.28 -2.69 14.78
CA ASP A 58 3.03 -3.48 14.79
C ASP A 58 2.06 -3.01 15.88
N GLU A 59 2.39 -1.95 16.58
CA GLU A 59 1.60 -1.36 17.66
C GLU A 59 1.57 0.17 17.57
N GLU A 60 0.77 0.80 18.40
CA GLU A 60 0.79 2.26 18.54
C GLU A 60 2.19 2.74 18.91
N TRP A 61 2.59 3.84 18.28
CA TRP A 61 3.93 4.35 18.39
C TRP A 61 3.94 5.87 18.44
N SER A 62 4.84 6.42 19.24
CA SER A 62 5.13 7.85 19.29
C SER A 62 6.65 8.07 19.32
N GLY A 63 7.10 9.11 18.66
CA GLY A 63 8.52 9.44 18.56
C GLY A 63 8.79 10.48 17.48
N SER A 64 9.90 10.29 16.77
CA SER A 64 10.27 11.11 15.62
C SER A 64 11.03 10.23 14.63
N ALA A 65 10.40 9.86 13.54
CA ALA A 65 10.99 9.04 12.50
C ALA A 65 11.06 9.85 11.19
N PRO A 66 12.27 10.08 10.65
CA PRO A 66 12.39 10.77 9.37
C PRO A 66 11.71 9.96 8.27
N GLY A 67 10.89 10.60 7.46
CA GLY A 67 10.05 9.93 6.49
C GLY A 67 9.93 10.64 5.15
N HIS A 68 10.00 9.85 4.10
CA HIS A 68 9.71 10.27 2.74
C HIS A 68 8.69 9.33 2.08
N ILE A 69 8.70 8.07 2.46
CA ILE A 69 7.75 7.04 2.03
C ILE A 69 7.22 6.32 3.26
N PHE A 70 5.97 5.91 3.20
CA PHE A 70 5.35 5.09 4.23
C PHE A 70 4.49 4.00 3.60
N TYR A 71 4.32 2.91 4.32
CA TYR A 71 3.46 1.80 3.92
C TYR A 71 2.81 1.13 5.13
N ASN A 72 1.50 0.94 5.02
CA ASN A 72 0.73 0.19 6.00
C ASN A 72 0.55 -1.25 5.51
N HIS A 73 1.38 -2.17 6.01
CA HIS A 73 1.31 -3.59 5.67
C HIS A 73 0.53 -4.39 6.73
N THR A 74 -0.34 -3.70 7.48
CA THR A 74 -1.21 -4.30 8.49
C THR A 74 -2.60 -4.58 7.93
N SER A 75 -3.40 -5.28 8.72
CA SER A 75 -4.80 -5.58 8.39
C SER A 75 -5.78 -4.48 8.84
N ARG A 76 -5.28 -3.37 9.35
CA ARG A 76 -6.10 -2.25 9.88
C ARG A 76 -5.67 -0.92 9.27
N ASP A 77 -6.62 -0.02 9.14
CA ASP A 77 -6.33 1.37 8.82
C ASP A 77 -5.61 2.03 10.00
N VAL A 78 -4.72 2.96 9.69
CA VAL A 78 -3.84 3.62 10.64
C VAL A 78 -4.01 5.12 10.50
N THR A 79 -4.00 5.84 11.62
CA THR A 79 -3.86 7.29 11.63
C THR A 79 -2.39 7.63 11.89
N MET A 80 -1.80 8.38 10.97
CA MET A 80 -0.41 8.81 11.05
C MET A 80 -0.36 10.33 11.23
N THR A 81 0.39 10.79 12.24
CA THR A 81 0.68 12.20 12.46
C THR A 81 2.12 12.47 12.09
N TYR A 82 2.37 13.58 11.42
CA TYR A 82 3.70 13.97 10.97
C TYR A 82 3.90 15.47 10.98
N VAL A 83 5.16 15.88 11.07
CA VAL A 83 5.60 17.26 11.10
C VAL A 83 6.50 17.53 9.91
N VAL A 84 6.29 18.64 9.23
CA VAL A 84 7.14 19.08 8.11
C VAL A 84 8.54 19.40 8.63
N ALA A 85 9.56 18.76 8.04
CA ALA A 85 10.93 18.84 8.51
C ALA A 85 11.69 20.06 7.98
N GLU A 86 11.31 20.60 6.82
CA GLU A 86 12.00 21.71 6.19
C GLU A 86 11.09 22.53 5.27
N GLY A 87 11.57 23.68 4.81
CA GLY A 87 10.85 24.56 3.90
C GLY A 87 9.92 25.54 4.60
N GLU A 88 9.04 26.17 3.83
CA GLU A 88 8.14 27.23 4.33
C GLU A 88 7.11 26.70 5.36
N LEU A 89 6.78 25.42 5.28
CA LEU A 89 5.81 24.78 6.17
C LEU A 89 6.48 24.08 7.35
N GLN A 90 7.80 24.26 7.54
CA GLN A 90 8.54 23.62 8.63
C GLN A 90 7.86 23.79 9.98
N GLY A 91 7.72 22.70 10.71
CA GLY A 91 7.08 22.68 12.04
C GLY A 91 5.56 22.52 12.01
N ARG A 92 4.91 22.57 10.85
CA ARG A 92 3.48 22.27 10.76
C ARG A 92 3.22 20.79 10.94
N THR A 93 2.17 20.50 11.70
CA THR A 93 1.71 19.15 12.00
C THR A 93 0.49 18.81 11.16
N TYR A 94 0.51 17.62 10.58
CA TYR A 94 -0.60 17.07 9.81
C TYR A 94 -0.94 15.67 10.31
N THR A 95 -2.18 15.29 10.11
CA THR A 95 -2.66 13.94 10.41
C THR A 95 -3.36 13.38 9.17
N THR A 96 -3.04 12.14 8.83
CA THR A 96 -3.66 11.46 7.70
C THR A 96 -4.06 10.03 8.07
N CYS A 97 -5.07 9.53 7.40
CA CYS A 97 -5.45 8.13 7.49
C CYS A 97 -4.77 7.35 6.38
N VAL A 98 -4.16 6.22 6.74
CA VAL A 98 -3.50 5.31 5.79
C VAL A 98 -4.28 4.01 5.75
N ASN A 99 -4.85 3.70 4.60
CA ASN A 99 -5.58 2.44 4.41
C ASN A 99 -4.67 1.23 4.63
N LYS A 100 -5.26 0.15 5.11
CA LYS A 100 -4.58 -1.16 5.16
C LYS A 100 -4.07 -1.55 3.77
N VAL A 101 -2.92 -2.21 3.74
CA VAL A 101 -2.24 -2.67 2.52
C VAL A 101 -2.09 -1.53 1.49
N SER A 102 -1.68 -0.36 1.96
CA SER A 102 -1.53 0.83 1.15
C SER A 102 -0.39 1.70 1.67
N GLY A 103 0.16 2.50 0.80
CA GLY A 103 1.21 3.45 1.12
C GLY A 103 1.22 4.62 0.17
N SER A 104 2.09 5.56 0.45
CA SER A 104 2.32 6.73 -0.38
C SER A 104 3.65 7.39 -0.01
N TYR A 105 3.86 8.57 -0.53
CA TYR A 105 5.07 9.34 -0.29
C TYR A 105 4.72 10.79 0.08
N PHE A 106 5.67 11.44 0.72
CA PHE A 106 5.63 12.88 0.93
C PHE A 106 6.40 13.59 -0.17
N THR A 107 5.95 14.77 -0.55
CA THR A 107 6.63 15.61 -1.54
C THR A 107 7.87 16.32 -0.99
N MET A 108 8.02 16.31 0.34
CA MET A 108 9.14 16.88 1.07
C MET A 108 9.44 16.03 2.30
N PRO A 109 10.65 16.13 2.88
CA PRO A 109 10.96 15.40 4.10
C PRO A 109 10.04 15.74 5.26
N MET A 110 9.60 14.70 5.99
CA MET A 110 8.74 14.79 7.16
C MET A 110 9.36 14.04 8.33
N HIS A 111 8.86 14.32 9.53
CA HIS A 111 9.06 13.48 10.70
C HIS A 111 7.71 12.89 11.11
N VAL A 112 7.57 11.58 11.04
CA VAL A 112 6.40 10.89 11.59
C VAL A 112 6.54 10.88 13.11
N THR A 113 5.52 11.36 13.81
CA THR A 113 5.56 11.50 15.26
C THR A 113 4.63 10.54 16.00
N ASP A 114 3.56 10.12 15.36
CA ASP A 114 2.58 9.22 15.96
C ASP A 114 1.97 8.31 14.93
N VAL A 115 1.76 7.05 15.33
CA VAL A 115 1.01 6.05 14.58
C VAL A 115 0.00 5.42 15.53
N THR A 116 -1.28 5.53 15.21
CA THR A 116 -2.36 4.96 16.00
C THR A 116 -3.23 4.05 15.16
N TRP A 117 -3.61 2.90 15.70
CA TRP A 117 -4.53 1.99 15.03
C TRP A 117 -5.95 2.53 15.10
N ARG A 118 -6.61 2.55 13.96
CA ARG A 118 -8.03 2.90 13.93
C ARG A 118 -8.88 1.71 14.36
N GLU A 119 -10.00 2.01 14.99
CA GLU A 119 -11.04 1.03 15.26
C GLU A 119 -11.53 0.43 13.93
N ASP A 120 -11.66 -0.89 13.90
CA ASP A 120 -12.22 -1.60 12.73
C ASP A 120 -13.75 -1.53 12.77
N ASP A 121 -14.29 -0.33 12.62
CA ASP A 121 -15.71 -0.01 12.66
C ASP A 121 -16.35 0.08 11.26
N GLY A 122 -15.59 -0.26 10.22
CA GLY A 122 -16.01 -0.15 8.83
C GLY A 122 -15.95 1.26 8.26
N THR A 123 -15.45 2.26 9.02
CA THR A 123 -15.25 3.61 8.51
C THR A 123 -13.96 3.66 7.68
N PRO A 124 -14.03 3.88 6.34
CA PRO A 124 -12.82 3.93 5.52
C PRO A 124 -12.02 5.21 5.76
N CYS A 125 -10.74 5.15 5.39
CA CYS A 125 -9.94 6.34 5.17
C CYS A 125 -10.44 7.10 3.93
N TYR A 126 -10.46 8.40 3.97
CA TYR A 126 -10.76 9.28 2.83
C TYR A 126 -9.51 9.99 2.36
#